data_1ba4faadc127df5e6ea106d04891f3a5
#
_entry.id   1ba4faadc127df5e6ea106d04891f3a5
#
_cell.length_a   1.000
_cell.length_b   1.000
_cell.length_c   1.000
_cell.angle_alpha   90.00
_cell.angle_beta   90.00
_cell.angle_gamma   90.00
#
_symmetry.space_group_name_H-M   'P 1'
#
loop_
_entity.id
_entity.type
_entity.pdbx_description
1 polymer ?
#
loop_
_entity_poly.entity_id
_entity_poly.type
_entity_poly.pdbx_seq_one_letter_code
_entity_poly.pdbx_strand_id
1 'polypeptide(L)'
;IQEVLGQGGFGITYLGIDKLYGNKVAIKEYYPQKIAMRKAQYEDVVTVTSIEEKNNYDKGKKRFLDEAQVMARFNKNEGIVKILDFFEANNTAYIVMEYLEGITLKQYLGKYGVLQFRNLIEMMLPLLEALIEIHSQGLIHRDISPDNIMVQHNGKLKLMDFGAARDYTESGNKSLTVILKPGYAPPEQYQTHGVQGPWTDIYALCATIYKCLTGITPPDAIARVMDDKFKEPDQLDGKLSPDIK
;
A
#
# COMPACT_ATOMS: atom_id res chain seq x y z
N ILE A 1 -6.48 -3.96 -21.90
CA ILE A 1 -6.15 -4.90 -20.80
C ILE A 1 -5.59 -6.16 -21.43
N GLN A 2 -4.55 -6.74 -20.82
CA GLN A 2 -3.91 -7.98 -21.27
C GLN A 2 -4.17 -9.13 -20.26
N GLU A 3 -3.81 -8.92 -19.00
CA GLU A 3 -3.91 -9.94 -17.96
C GLU A 3 -4.18 -9.32 -16.59
N VAL A 4 -4.60 -10.14 -15.63
CA VAL A 4 -4.76 -9.76 -14.22
C VAL A 4 -3.40 -9.87 -13.52
N LEU A 5 -2.91 -8.76 -12.97
CA LEU A 5 -1.69 -8.72 -12.14
C LEU A 5 -1.96 -9.10 -10.70
N GLY A 6 -3.16 -8.79 -10.19
CA GLY A 6 -3.55 -9.11 -8.83
C GLY A 6 -5.00 -8.77 -8.55
N GLN A 7 -5.55 -9.41 -7.51
CA GLN A 7 -6.91 -9.19 -7.05
C GLN A 7 -6.94 -9.15 -5.54
N GLY A 8 -7.54 -8.09 -4.99
CA GLY A 8 -7.72 -7.87 -3.55
C GLY A 8 -9.18 -7.66 -3.18
N GLY A 9 -9.45 -7.46 -1.89
CA GLY A 9 -10.82 -7.27 -1.38
C GLY A 9 -11.54 -6.04 -1.94
N PHE A 10 -10.80 -5.02 -2.40
CA PHE A 10 -11.33 -3.74 -2.87
C PHE A 10 -11.15 -3.49 -4.36
N GLY A 11 -10.39 -4.33 -5.07
CA GLY A 11 -10.13 -4.07 -6.48
C GLY A 11 -9.36 -5.15 -7.20
N ILE A 12 -9.27 -4.98 -8.51
CA ILE A 12 -8.53 -5.84 -9.42
C ILE A 12 -7.49 -4.96 -10.13
N THR A 13 -6.26 -5.43 -10.23
CA THR A 13 -5.20 -4.75 -10.98
C THR A 13 -4.86 -5.54 -12.23
N TYR A 14 -4.84 -4.86 -13.35
CA TYR A 14 -4.59 -5.42 -14.68
C TYR A 14 -3.30 -4.87 -15.28
N LEU A 15 -2.63 -5.65 -16.11
CA LEU A 15 -1.68 -5.17 -17.08
C LEU A 15 -2.43 -4.61 -18.28
N GLY A 16 -2.12 -3.40 -18.67
CA GLY A 16 -2.60 -2.76 -19.88
C GLY A 16 -1.47 -2.30 -20.79
N ILE A 17 -1.83 -1.94 -22.02
CA ILE A 17 -0.94 -1.26 -22.96
C ILE A 17 -1.58 0.08 -23.32
N ASP A 18 -0.84 1.16 -23.14
CA ASP A 18 -1.19 2.46 -23.70
C ASP A 18 -1.13 2.36 -25.23
N LYS A 19 -2.27 2.55 -25.89
CA LYS A 19 -2.36 2.41 -27.34
C LYS A 19 -1.65 3.53 -28.10
N LEU A 20 -1.44 4.68 -27.47
CA LEU A 20 -0.80 5.83 -28.11
C LEU A 20 0.72 5.67 -28.12
N TYR A 21 1.31 5.24 -27.00
CA TYR A 21 2.77 5.16 -26.83
C TYR A 21 3.31 3.73 -26.82
N GLY A 22 2.44 2.72 -26.75
CA GLY A 22 2.86 1.31 -26.67
C GLY A 22 3.43 0.89 -25.31
N ASN A 23 3.39 1.76 -24.31
CA ASN A 23 3.97 1.48 -22.99
C ASN A 23 3.04 0.59 -22.16
N LYS A 24 3.64 -0.25 -21.34
CA LYS A 24 2.91 -1.00 -20.31
C LYS A 24 2.40 -0.06 -19.22
N VAL A 25 1.19 -0.29 -18.77
CA VAL A 25 0.55 0.42 -17.65
C VAL A 25 -0.09 -0.58 -16.70
N ALA A 26 -0.18 -0.25 -15.42
CA ALA A 26 -1.00 -0.97 -14.46
C ALA A 26 -2.34 -0.25 -14.31
N ILE A 27 -3.44 -0.98 -14.38
CA ILE A 27 -4.79 -0.42 -14.29
C ILE A 27 -5.48 -1.05 -13.09
N LYS A 28 -5.73 -0.26 -12.05
CA LYS A 28 -6.45 -0.69 -10.86
C LYS A 28 -7.92 -0.33 -11.00
N GLU A 29 -8.79 -1.33 -10.90
CA GLU A 29 -10.23 -1.18 -10.95
C GLU A 29 -10.82 -1.22 -9.54
N TYR A 30 -11.73 -0.32 -9.22
CA TYR A 30 -12.51 -0.40 -7.99
C TYR A 30 -13.54 -1.52 -8.09
N TYR A 31 -13.29 -2.63 -7.39
CA TYR A 31 -14.13 -3.82 -7.41
C TYR A 31 -14.22 -4.45 -6.02
N PRO A 32 -15.01 -3.88 -5.09
CA PRO A 32 -15.19 -4.42 -3.75
C PRO A 32 -15.99 -5.73 -3.81
N GLN A 33 -15.30 -6.86 -3.70
CA GLN A 33 -15.81 -8.21 -3.96
C GLN A 33 -17.07 -8.58 -3.18
N LYS A 34 -17.27 -7.99 -1.99
CA LYS A 34 -18.43 -8.29 -1.14
C LYS A 34 -19.74 -7.69 -1.65
N ILE A 35 -19.67 -6.59 -2.40
CA ILE A 35 -20.83 -5.79 -2.81
C ILE A 35 -20.88 -5.52 -4.32
N ALA A 36 -19.83 -5.88 -5.05
CA ALA A 36 -19.73 -5.71 -6.50
C ALA A 36 -19.74 -7.06 -7.22
N MET A 37 -20.44 -7.14 -8.35
CA MET A 37 -20.51 -8.32 -9.20
C MET A 37 -20.60 -7.93 -10.67
N ARG A 38 -20.20 -8.84 -11.57
CA ARG A 38 -20.56 -8.83 -12.99
C ARG A 38 -21.59 -9.91 -13.24
N LYS A 39 -22.68 -9.58 -13.94
CA LYS A 39 -23.78 -10.52 -14.18
C LYS A 39 -23.43 -11.62 -15.18
N ALA A 40 -22.57 -11.34 -16.12
CA ALA A 40 -22.06 -12.31 -17.08
C ALA A 40 -20.55 -12.14 -17.28
N GLN A 41 -19.89 -13.23 -17.71
CA GLN A 41 -18.44 -13.30 -17.86
C GLN A 41 -17.88 -12.29 -18.90
N TYR A 42 -18.75 -11.76 -19.78
CA TYR A 42 -18.41 -10.81 -20.85
C TYR A 42 -19.01 -9.44 -20.67
N GLU A 43 -19.68 -9.17 -19.54
CA GLU A 43 -20.17 -7.82 -19.23
C GLU A 43 -19.11 -7.03 -18.49
N ASP A 44 -18.65 -5.93 -19.08
CA ASP A 44 -17.70 -5.02 -18.46
C ASP A 44 -18.32 -4.22 -17.30
N VAL A 45 -19.66 -4.09 -17.29
CA VAL A 45 -20.39 -3.25 -16.33
C VAL A 45 -20.49 -3.93 -14.97
N VAL A 46 -20.01 -3.20 -13.94
CA VAL A 46 -20.13 -3.63 -12.55
C VAL A 46 -21.53 -3.32 -12.02
N THR A 47 -22.14 -4.30 -11.37
CA THR A 47 -23.42 -4.16 -10.66
C THR A 47 -23.23 -4.35 -9.18
N VAL A 48 -24.01 -3.61 -8.37
CA VAL A 48 -24.02 -3.74 -6.92
C VAL A 48 -25.00 -4.82 -6.50
N THR A 49 -24.64 -5.63 -5.52
CA THR A 49 -25.41 -6.82 -5.08
C THR A 49 -26.78 -6.48 -4.50
N SER A 50 -26.94 -5.30 -3.88
CA SER A 50 -28.21 -4.83 -3.34
C SER A 50 -28.35 -3.32 -3.42
N ILE A 51 -29.59 -2.82 -3.34
CA ILE A 51 -29.89 -1.38 -3.32
C ILE A 51 -29.32 -0.72 -2.05
N GLU A 52 -29.31 -1.43 -0.94
CA GLU A 52 -28.79 -0.95 0.34
C GLU A 52 -27.28 -0.67 0.28
N GLU A 53 -26.53 -1.51 -0.45
CA GLU A 53 -25.09 -1.37 -0.63
C GLU A 53 -24.69 -0.33 -1.68
N LYS A 54 -25.64 0.17 -2.47
CA LYS A 54 -25.33 1.15 -3.53
C LYS A 54 -24.69 2.42 -2.98
N ASN A 55 -25.19 2.95 -1.87
CA ASN A 55 -24.64 4.15 -1.25
C ASN A 55 -23.20 3.93 -0.74
N ASN A 56 -22.92 2.76 -0.18
CA ASN A 56 -21.58 2.36 0.26
C ASN A 56 -20.63 2.22 -0.92
N TYR A 57 -21.12 1.60 -1.99
CA TYR A 57 -20.38 1.45 -3.25
C TYR A 57 -20.01 2.81 -3.86
N ASP A 58 -20.99 3.71 -4.01
CA ASP A 58 -20.77 5.02 -4.62
C ASP A 58 -19.81 5.89 -3.78
N LYS A 59 -19.93 5.85 -2.44
CA LYS A 59 -18.97 6.50 -1.55
C LYS A 59 -17.56 5.92 -1.67
N GLY A 60 -17.44 4.60 -1.76
CA GLY A 60 -16.15 3.93 -1.94
C GLY A 60 -15.51 4.25 -3.28
N LYS A 61 -16.31 4.26 -4.36
CA LYS A 61 -15.88 4.65 -5.71
C LYS A 61 -15.35 6.08 -5.75
N LYS A 62 -16.07 7.03 -5.15
CA LYS A 62 -15.62 8.42 -5.05
C LYS A 62 -14.28 8.51 -4.31
N ARG A 63 -14.14 7.86 -3.16
CA ARG A 63 -12.89 7.86 -2.38
C ARG A 63 -11.71 7.28 -3.15
N PHE A 64 -11.96 6.24 -3.95
CA PHE A 64 -10.94 5.63 -4.81
C PHE A 64 -10.40 6.63 -5.85
N LEU A 65 -11.25 7.48 -6.42
CA LEU A 65 -10.83 8.55 -7.32
C LEU A 65 -10.17 9.72 -6.59
N ASP A 66 -10.70 10.12 -5.42
CA ASP A 66 -10.09 11.17 -4.59
C ASP A 66 -8.66 10.78 -4.18
N GLU A 67 -8.42 9.50 -3.88
CA GLU A 67 -7.10 8.94 -3.61
C GLU A 67 -6.16 9.11 -4.81
N ALA A 68 -6.59 8.72 -6.00
CA ALA A 68 -5.80 8.88 -7.22
C ALA A 68 -5.42 10.35 -7.47
N GLN A 69 -6.35 11.27 -7.23
CA GLN A 69 -6.11 12.71 -7.37
C GLN A 69 -5.06 13.22 -6.38
N VAL A 70 -5.08 12.72 -5.15
CA VAL A 70 -4.08 13.03 -4.14
C VAL A 70 -2.71 12.49 -4.55
N MET A 71 -2.65 11.20 -4.93
CA MET A 71 -1.40 10.56 -5.36
C MET A 71 -0.76 11.25 -6.55
N ALA A 72 -1.55 11.72 -7.53
CA ALA A 72 -1.04 12.40 -8.72
C ALA A 72 -0.20 13.65 -8.39
N ARG A 73 -0.39 14.27 -7.20
CA ARG A 73 0.43 15.40 -6.75
C ARG A 73 1.89 15.01 -6.53
N PHE A 74 2.13 13.74 -6.23
CA PHE A 74 3.46 13.19 -5.92
C PHE A 74 4.16 12.57 -7.13
N ASN A 75 3.66 12.74 -8.34
CA ASN A 75 4.22 12.14 -9.56
C ASN A 75 5.68 12.52 -9.87
N LYS A 76 6.21 13.57 -9.24
CA LYS A 76 7.63 13.96 -9.35
C LYS A 76 8.55 13.17 -8.41
N ASN A 77 7.99 12.53 -7.39
CA ASN A 77 8.75 11.74 -6.44
C ASN A 77 9.06 10.35 -7.01
N GLU A 78 10.33 9.99 -7.04
CA GLU A 78 10.76 8.69 -7.59
C GLU A 78 10.43 7.51 -6.68
N GLY A 79 10.24 7.74 -5.38
CA GLY A 79 9.86 6.73 -4.39
C GLY A 79 8.37 6.37 -4.36
N ILE A 80 7.54 7.02 -5.20
CA ILE A 80 6.08 6.81 -5.27
C ILE A 80 5.70 6.35 -6.68
N VAL A 81 4.75 5.42 -6.77
CA VAL A 81 4.18 5.00 -8.06
C VAL A 81 3.44 6.17 -8.71
N LYS A 82 3.71 6.43 -10.01
CA LYS A 82 3.11 7.55 -10.75
C LYS A 82 1.70 7.21 -11.20
N ILE A 83 0.77 8.13 -10.98
CA ILE A 83 -0.58 8.07 -11.53
C ILE A 83 -0.57 8.76 -12.89
N LEU A 84 -0.96 8.02 -13.91
CA LEU A 84 -1.00 8.50 -15.30
C LEU A 84 -2.37 9.06 -15.65
N ASP A 85 -3.44 8.41 -15.17
CA ASP A 85 -4.82 8.83 -15.40
C ASP A 85 -5.76 8.18 -14.39
N PHE A 86 -6.96 8.71 -14.22
CA PHE A 86 -8.05 8.11 -13.46
C PHE A 86 -9.40 8.56 -13.99
N PHE A 87 -10.36 7.65 -14.07
CA PHE A 87 -11.66 7.91 -14.68
C PHE A 87 -12.74 6.94 -14.21
N GLU A 88 -14.00 7.30 -14.48
CA GLU A 88 -15.15 6.41 -14.29
C GLU A 88 -15.56 5.80 -15.64
N ALA A 89 -15.79 4.49 -15.65
CA ALA A 89 -16.40 3.75 -16.74
C ALA A 89 -17.04 2.47 -16.19
N ASN A 90 -17.94 1.83 -16.96
CA ASN A 90 -18.51 0.53 -16.63
C ASN A 90 -19.15 0.49 -15.22
N ASN A 91 -19.74 1.59 -14.78
CA ASN A 91 -20.29 1.78 -13.43
C ASN A 91 -19.28 1.57 -12.29
N THR A 92 -17.97 1.68 -12.59
CA THR A 92 -16.88 1.61 -11.63
C THR A 92 -15.86 2.71 -11.90
N ALA A 93 -14.72 2.68 -11.24
CA ALA A 93 -13.63 3.62 -11.41
C ALA A 93 -12.31 2.88 -11.67
N TYR A 94 -11.44 3.54 -12.42
CA TYR A 94 -10.13 3.03 -12.80
C TYR A 94 -9.06 4.06 -12.46
N ILE A 95 -7.91 3.55 -11.98
CA ILE A 95 -6.67 4.31 -11.81
C ILE A 95 -5.63 3.68 -12.74
N VAL A 96 -5.08 4.48 -13.63
CA VAL A 96 -3.99 4.08 -14.54
C VAL A 96 -2.67 4.55 -13.94
N MET A 97 -1.75 3.63 -13.74
CA MET A 97 -0.45 3.87 -13.12
C MET A 97 0.69 3.42 -14.03
N GLU A 98 1.88 3.93 -13.79
CA GLU A 98 3.08 3.34 -14.38
C GLU A 98 3.15 1.84 -14.03
N TYR A 99 3.52 1.03 -14.99
CA TYR A 99 3.82 -0.36 -14.73
C TYR A 99 5.23 -0.49 -14.17
N LEU A 100 5.35 -1.03 -12.95
CA LEU A 100 6.63 -1.21 -12.28
C LEU A 100 7.20 -2.60 -12.63
N GLU A 101 8.29 -2.63 -13.36
CA GLU A 101 9.02 -3.86 -13.63
C GLU A 101 9.82 -4.25 -12.39
N GLY A 102 9.36 -5.31 -11.71
CA GLY A 102 9.94 -5.76 -10.44
C GLY A 102 9.06 -6.74 -9.70
N ILE A 103 9.35 -6.90 -8.43
CA ILE A 103 8.57 -7.75 -7.50
C ILE A 103 8.32 -7.00 -6.20
N THR A 104 7.29 -7.38 -5.45
CA THR A 104 7.07 -6.78 -4.13
C THR A 104 8.24 -7.09 -3.19
N LEU A 105 8.49 -6.21 -2.22
CA LEU A 105 9.52 -6.44 -1.21
C LEU A 105 9.27 -7.75 -0.43
N LYS A 106 8.00 -8.13 -0.26
CA LYS A 106 7.62 -9.43 0.31
C LYS A 106 8.11 -10.60 -0.55
N GLN A 107 7.87 -10.54 -1.86
CA GLN A 107 8.36 -11.55 -2.80
C GLN A 107 9.89 -11.57 -2.86
N TYR A 108 10.50 -10.39 -2.81
CA TYR A 108 11.96 -10.25 -2.79
C TYR A 108 12.57 -10.96 -1.57
N LEU A 109 12.05 -10.67 -0.36
CA LEU A 109 12.50 -11.33 0.88
C LEU A 109 12.23 -12.84 0.86
N GLY A 110 11.10 -13.28 0.27
CA GLY A 110 10.81 -14.71 0.09
C GLY A 110 11.80 -15.43 -0.82
N LYS A 111 12.31 -14.72 -1.84
CA LYS A 111 13.23 -15.29 -2.85
C LYS A 111 14.71 -15.19 -2.44
N TYR A 112 15.10 -14.05 -1.87
CA TYR A 112 16.52 -13.73 -1.64
C TYR A 112 16.90 -13.72 -0.14
N GLY A 113 15.93 -13.83 0.75
CA GLY A 113 16.15 -13.79 2.20
C GLY A 113 16.33 -12.37 2.73
N VAL A 114 16.97 -12.25 3.90
CA VAL A 114 17.19 -10.99 4.60
C VAL A 114 18.20 -10.10 3.90
N LEU A 115 18.06 -8.79 4.09
CA LEU A 115 18.96 -7.78 3.54
C LEU A 115 20.07 -7.43 4.53
N GLN A 116 21.25 -7.12 4.01
CA GLN A 116 22.31 -6.51 4.80
C GLN A 116 21.95 -5.04 5.10
N PHE A 117 22.31 -4.56 6.27
CA PHE A 117 21.94 -3.23 6.75
C PHE A 117 22.33 -2.10 5.78
N ARG A 118 23.58 -2.10 5.31
CA ARG A 118 24.07 -1.07 4.38
C ARG A 118 23.22 -1.01 3.11
N ASN A 119 22.94 -2.15 2.49
CA ASN A 119 22.12 -2.20 1.29
C ASN A 119 20.67 -1.76 1.57
N LEU A 120 20.13 -2.16 2.73
CA LEU A 120 18.78 -1.79 3.13
C LEU A 120 18.64 -0.28 3.28
N ILE A 121 19.58 0.41 3.94
CA ILE A 121 19.53 1.86 4.11
C ILE A 121 19.51 2.57 2.75
N GLU A 122 20.40 2.20 1.84
CA GLU A 122 20.43 2.78 0.49
C GLU A 122 19.11 2.55 -0.26
N MET A 123 18.53 1.36 -0.15
CA MET A 123 17.23 1.04 -0.77
C MET A 123 16.08 1.83 -0.14
N MET A 124 16.13 2.13 1.17
CA MET A 124 15.04 2.81 1.89
C MET A 124 15.03 4.34 1.68
N LEU A 125 16.12 4.96 1.24
CA LEU A 125 16.19 6.41 1.06
C LEU A 125 15.05 6.98 0.20
N PRO A 126 14.70 6.41 -0.98
CA PRO A 126 13.58 6.92 -1.76
C PRO A 126 12.23 6.87 -1.03
N LEU A 127 12.02 5.86 -0.19
CA LEU A 127 10.78 5.76 0.62
C LEU A 127 10.75 6.81 1.73
N LEU A 128 11.89 7.09 2.36
CA LEU A 128 11.98 8.15 3.38
C LEU A 128 11.70 9.53 2.75
N GLU A 129 12.27 9.81 1.59
CA GLU A 129 12.00 11.05 0.83
C GLU A 129 10.52 11.14 0.43
N ALA A 130 9.92 10.02 0.00
CA ALA A 130 8.50 9.95 -0.30
C ALA A 130 7.64 10.28 0.92
N LEU A 131 7.95 9.71 2.09
CA LEU A 131 7.21 9.97 3.33
C LEU A 131 7.38 11.42 3.82
N ILE A 132 8.57 12.01 3.69
CA ILE A 132 8.79 13.43 4.01
C ILE A 132 7.85 14.30 3.17
N GLU A 133 7.76 14.03 1.86
CA GLU A 133 6.90 14.80 0.97
C GLU A 133 5.41 14.61 1.30
N ILE A 134 4.96 13.36 1.49
CA ILE A 134 3.58 13.04 1.87
C ILE A 134 3.20 13.74 3.18
N HIS A 135 4.05 13.61 4.21
CA HIS A 135 3.79 14.18 5.54
C HIS A 135 3.80 15.71 5.52
N SER A 136 4.64 16.34 4.66
CA SER A 136 4.68 17.81 4.50
C SER A 136 3.37 18.37 3.92
N GLN A 137 2.58 17.53 3.22
CA GLN A 137 1.25 17.88 2.69
C GLN A 137 0.12 17.58 3.67
N GLY A 138 0.42 17.20 4.91
CA GLY A 138 -0.60 16.84 5.90
C GLY A 138 -1.25 15.47 5.66
N LEU A 139 -0.62 14.59 4.88
CA LEU A 139 -1.12 13.27 4.54
C LEU A 139 -0.31 12.16 5.23
N ILE A 140 -0.92 11.01 5.42
CA ILE A 140 -0.27 9.78 5.90
C ILE A 140 -0.71 8.60 5.04
N HIS A 141 0.19 7.64 4.84
CA HIS A 141 -0.04 6.47 3.95
C HIS A 141 -0.90 5.38 4.60
N ARG A 142 -0.63 5.02 5.87
CA ARG A 142 -1.37 4.06 6.72
C ARG A 142 -1.27 2.58 6.36
N ASP A 143 -0.67 2.21 5.26
CA ASP A 143 -0.55 0.80 4.85
C ASP A 143 0.86 0.47 4.32
N ILE A 144 1.89 0.98 4.99
CA ILE A 144 3.28 0.65 4.67
C ILE A 144 3.56 -0.79 5.13
N SER A 145 4.01 -1.62 4.19
CA SER A 145 4.39 -3.00 4.47
C SER A 145 5.13 -3.58 3.24
N PRO A 146 5.81 -4.72 3.37
CA PRO A 146 6.49 -5.35 2.24
C PRO A 146 5.59 -5.71 1.05
N ASP A 147 4.29 -5.83 1.25
CA ASP A 147 3.31 -6.08 0.17
C ASP A 147 3.10 -4.84 -0.72
N ASN A 148 3.21 -3.63 -0.13
CA ASN A 148 2.92 -2.35 -0.78
C ASN A 148 4.19 -1.59 -1.19
N ILE A 149 5.34 -2.25 -1.20
CA ILE A 149 6.61 -1.72 -1.66
C ILE A 149 7.11 -2.59 -2.81
N MET A 150 7.38 -1.97 -3.95
CA MET A 150 7.94 -2.63 -5.12
C MET A 150 9.46 -2.48 -5.14
N VAL A 151 10.17 -3.57 -5.37
CA VAL A 151 11.61 -3.59 -5.67
C VAL A 151 11.77 -3.65 -7.18
N GLN A 152 12.26 -2.58 -7.77
CA GLN A 152 12.51 -2.49 -9.20
C GLN A 152 13.80 -3.24 -9.61
N HIS A 153 13.98 -3.53 -10.90
CA HIS A 153 15.18 -4.19 -11.40
C HIS A 153 16.48 -3.43 -11.11
N ASN A 154 16.42 -2.12 -10.96
CA ASN A 154 17.57 -1.28 -10.58
C ASN A 154 17.83 -1.24 -9.07
N GLY A 155 17.08 -2.01 -8.27
CA GLY A 155 17.19 -2.07 -6.82
C GLY A 155 16.47 -0.93 -6.08
N LYS A 156 15.90 0.07 -6.78
CA LYS A 156 15.15 1.16 -6.15
C LYS A 156 13.78 0.66 -5.65
N LEU A 157 13.36 1.19 -4.52
CA LEU A 157 12.04 0.92 -3.95
C LEU A 157 11.04 1.98 -4.39
N LYS A 158 9.80 1.54 -4.62
CA LYS A 158 8.65 2.43 -4.83
C LYS A 158 7.49 2.02 -3.95
N LEU A 159 6.88 3.03 -3.33
CA LEU A 159 5.67 2.87 -2.53
C LEU A 159 4.46 2.82 -3.47
N MET A 160 3.60 1.82 -3.23
CA MET A 160 2.36 1.62 -3.97
C MET A 160 1.18 1.72 -3.00
N ASP A 161 -0.04 1.78 -3.57
CA ASP A 161 -1.29 1.61 -2.84
C ASP A 161 -1.51 2.56 -1.67
N PHE A 162 -1.93 3.77 -2.00
CA PHE A 162 -2.38 4.78 -1.02
C PHE A 162 -3.84 4.59 -0.58
N GLY A 163 -4.43 3.38 -0.75
CA GLY A 163 -5.84 3.08 -0.46
C GLY A 163 -6.29 3.37 0.98
N ALA A 164 -5.36 3.65 1.86
CA ALA A 164 -5.60 4.08 3.22
C ALA A 164 -5.11 5.51 3.50
N ALA A 165 -4.53 6.21 2.50
CA ALA A 165 -3.97 7.54 2.69
C ALA A 165 -5.06 8.56 3.04
N ARG A 166 -4.79 9.42 4.02
CA ARG A 166 -5.71 10.46 4.50
C ARG A 166 -4.99 11.68 5.02
N ASP A 167 -5.72 12.80 4.98
CA ASP A 167 -5.38 13.98 5.74
C ASP A 167 -5.58 13.68 7.25
N TYR A 168 -4.52 13.85 8.03
CA TYR A 168 -4.55 13.64 9.48
C TYR A 168 -5.05 14.87 10.24
N THR A 169 -5.24 16.00 9.55
CA THR A 169 -5.77 17.23 10.13
C THR A 169 -7.31 17.26 10.17
N GLU A 170 -7.99 16.41 9.39
CA GLU A 170 -9.45 16.29 9.43
C GLU A 170 -9.93 15.51 10.66
N SER A 171 -10.36 16.24 11.67
CA SER A 171 -11.03 15.72 12.86
C SER A 171 -12.44 15.24 12.51
N GLY A 172 -12.59 14.00 12.07
CA GLY A 172 -13.91 13.47 11.70
C GLY A 172 -13.87 12.02 11.23
N ASN A 173 -13.32 11.15 12.06
CA ASN A 173 -13.14 9.73 11.74
C ASN A 173 -14.46 8.97 11.67
N LYS A 174 -14.96 8.74 10.47
CA LYS A 174 -15.79 7.55 10.24
C LYS A 174 -14.85 6.44 9.77
N SER A 175 -14.67 5.44 10.61
CA SER A 175 -13.88 4.25 10.36
C SER A 175 -14.26 3.61 9.04
N LEU A 176 -13.38 3.69 8.06
CA LEU A 176 -13.37 2.69 7.00
C LEU A 176 -12.72 1.44 7.57
N THR A 177 -13.24 0.30 7.19
CA THR A 177 -12.64 -0.99 7.48
C THR A 177 -11.28 -1.08 6.76
N VAL A 178 -10.26 -0.44 7.33
CA VAL A 178 -8.88 -0.68 6.92
C VAL A 178 -8.59 -2.10 7.37
N ILE A 179 -8.25 -2.98 6.45
CA ILE A 179 -7.72 -4.29 6.81
C ILE A 179 -6.33 -4.03 7.36
N LEU A 180 -6.24 -3.97 8.70
CA LEU A 180 -4.98 -3.78 9.38
C LEU A 180 -4.05 -4.97 9.11
N LYS A 181 -2.78 -4.69 8.92
CA LYS A 181 -1.75 -5.71 8.73
C LYS A 181 -1.05 -5.99 10.05
N PRO A 182 -1.31 -7.14 10.70
CA PRO A 182 -0.68 -7.49 11.97
C PRO A 182 0.85 -7.39 11.88
N GLY A 183 1.47 -6.78 12.89
CA GLY A 183 2.90 -6.55 12.98
C GLY A 183 3.39 -5.27 12.29
N TYR A 184 2.59 -4.66 11.40
CA TYR A 184 2.92 -3.38 10.73
C TYR A 184 2.05 -2.22 11.19
N ALA A 185 0.79 -2.48 11.54
CA ALA A 185 -0.13 -1.46 12.03
C ALA A 185 0.18 -1.10 13.49
N PRO A 186 0.39 0.18 13.84
CA PRO A 186 0.58 0.63 15.21
C PRO A 186 -0.74 0.63 16.01
N PRO A 187 -0.68 0.72 17.38
CA PRO A 187 -1.86 0.59 18.24
C PRO A 187 -2.98 1.59 17.95
N GLU A 188 -2.65 2.81 17.55
CA GLU A 188 -3.63 3.86 17.24
C GLU A 188 -4.51 3.54 16.02
N GLN A 189 -4.05 2.66 15.11
CA GLN A 189 -4.85 2.23 13.96
C GLN A 189 -5.95 1.23 14.37
N TYR A 190 -5.81 0.53 15.49
CA TYR A 190 -6.81 -0.39 16.02
C TYR A 190 -7.92 0.32 16.81
N GLN A 191 -7.71 1.59 17.14
CA GLN A 191 -8.65 2.36 17.95
C GLN A 191 -9.60 3.16 17.06
N THR A 192 -10.89 3.16 17.39
CA THR A 192 -11.92 3.91 16.63
C THR A 192 -11.65 5.41 16.57
N HIS A 193 -11.00 5.96 17.61
CA HIS A 193 -10.66 7.38 17.74
C HIS A 193 -9.15 7.57 17.98
N GLY A 194 -8.31 6.64 17.53
CA GLY A 194 -6.87 6.75 17.66
C GLY A 194 -6.33 7.94 16.86
N VAL A 195 -5.54 8.78 17.51
CA VAL A 195 -4.89 9.91 16.84
C VAL A 195 -3.74 9.37 15.98
N GLN A 196 -3.86 9.52 14.68
CA GLN A 196 -2.88 9.07 13.70
C GLN A 196 -2.14 10.26 13.12
N GLY A 197 -0.89 10.06 12.75
CA GLY A 197 -0.02 11.09 12.20
C GLY A 197 1.21 10.48 11.50
N PRO A 198 2.24 11.28 11.16
CA PRO A 198 3.46 10.80 10.55
C PRO A 198 4.11 9.61 11.28
N TRP A 199 4.00 9.56 12.60
CA TRP A 199 4.52 8.45 13.42
C TRP A 199 3.87 7.09 13.09
N THR A 200 2.62 7.09 12.63
CA THR A 200 1.91 5.88 12.19
C THR A 200 2.64 5.20 11.01
N ASP A 201 3.05 5.98 10.02
CA ASP A 201 3.84 5.49 8.89
C ASP A 201 5.28 5.11 9.28
N ILE A 202 5.89 5.88 10.18
CA ILE A 202 7.24 5.59 10.68
C ILE A 202 7.25 4.26 11.44
N TYR A 203 6.25 3.97 12.28
CA TYR A 203 6.12 2.66 12.92
C TYR A 203 6.08 1.53 11.89
N ALA A 204 5.22 1.66 10.88
CA ALA A 204 5.06 0.66 9.82
C ALA A 204 6.33 0.47 8.97
N LEU A 205 7.06 1.58 8.70
CA LEU A 205 8.36 1.53 8.03
C LEU A 205 9.41 0.82 8.88
N CYS A 206 9.50 1.14 10.18
CA CYS A 206 10.41 0.46 11.10
C CYS A 206 10.10 -1.04 11.22
N ALA A 207 8.82 -1.42 11.26
CA ALA A 207 8.39 -2.81 11.22
C ALA A 207 8.81 -3.51 9.91
N THR A 208 8.74 -2.78 8.79
CA THR A 208 9.20 -3.27 7.48
C THR A 208 10.72 -3.45 7.46
N ILE A 209 11.47 -2.49 7.98
CA ILE A 209 12.94 -2.57 8.12
C ILE A 209 13.32 -3.77 9.00
N TYR A 210 12.66 -3.93 10.15
CA TYR A 210 12.87 -5.08 11.03
C TYR A 210 12.67 -6.41 10.27
N LYS A 211 11.58 -6.53 9.49
CA LYS A 211 11.34 -7.70 8.64
C LYS A 211 12.44 -7.92 7.61
N CYS A 212 12.93 -6.86 7.00
CA CYS A 212 14.01 -6.94 6.00
C CYS A 212 15.32 -7.44 6.61
N LEU A 213 15.64 -7.04 7.84
CA LEU A 213 16.87 -7.40 8.53
C LEU A 213 16.83 -8.79 9.16
N THR A 214 15.68 -9.16 9.73
CA THR A 214 15.56 -10.36 10.56
C THR A 214 14.87 -11.52 9.87
N GLY A 215 14.10 -11.24 8.81
CA GLY A 215 13.20 -12.22 8.18
C GLY A 215 11.94 -12.51 9.03
N ILE A 216 11.78 -11.87 10.19
CA ILE A 216 10.67 -12.08 11.12
C ILE A 216 9.73 -10.90 11.07
N THR A 217 8.43 -11.12 10.97
CA THR A 217 7.43 -10.06 11.14
C THR A 217 7.32 -9.73 12.62
N PRO A 218 7.36 -8.44 13.03
CA PRO A 218 7.17 -8.08 14.44
C PRO A 218 5.84 -8.63 14.98
N PRO A 219 5.74 -8.91 16.28
CA PRO A 219 4.46 -9.25 16.91
C PRO A 219 3.45 -8.12 16.72
N ASP A 220 2.16 -8.47 16.65
CA ASP A 220 1.07 -7.52 16.54
C ASP A 220 1.11 -6.46 17.67
N ALA A 221 0.84 -5.20 17.32
CA ALA A 221 0.97 -4.08 18.26
C ALA A 221 0.05 -4.21 19.48
N ILE A 222 -1.16 -4.77 19.32
CA ILE A 222 -2.08 -4.98 20.43
C ILE A 222 -1.58 -6.12 21.33
N ALA A 223 -1.05 -7.19 20.73
CA ALA A 223 -0.44 -8.27 21.50
C ALA A 223 0.75 -7.77 22.35
N ARG A 224 1.57 -6.84 21.80
CA ARG A 224 2.70 -6.22 22.51
C ARG A 224 2.29 -5.36 23.69
N VAL A 225 1.13 -4.69 23.62
CA VAL A 225 0.60 -3.92 24.76
C VAL A 225 0.25 -4.84 25.94
N MET A 226 -0.16 -6.08 25.67
CA MET A 226 -0.54 -7.05 26.70
C MET A 226 0.66 -7.85 27.23
N ASP A 227 1.52 -8.33 26.32
CA ASP A 227 2.71 -9.13 26.64
C ASP A 227 3.73 -8.93 25.51
N ASP A 228 4.70 -8.02 25.72
CA ASP A 228 5.67 -7.65 24.69
C ASP A 228 6.71 -8.75 24.48
N LYS A 229 6.47 -9.58 23.48
CA LYS A 229 7.39 -10.61 22.98
C LYS A 229 8.29 -10.12 21.85
N PHE A 230 8.39 -8.80 21.66
CA PHE A 230 9.30 -8.23 20.69
C PHE A 230 10.75 -8.59 21.06
N LYS A 231 11.47 -9.12 20.10
CA LYS A 231 12.91 -9.37 20.23
C LYS A 231 13.65 -8.28 19.48
N GLU A 232 14.55 -7.62 20.18
CA GLU A 232 15.44 -6.68 19.50
C GLU A 232 16.31 -7.41 18.47
N PRO A 233 16.72 -6.73 17.39
CA PRO A 233 17.47 -7.37 16.32
C PRO A 233 18.75 -8.09 16.78
N ASP A 234 19.45 -7.58 17.79
CA ASP A 234 20.66 -8.17 18.36
C ASP A 234 20.39 -9.44 19.20
N GLN A 235 19.15 -9.62 19.67
CA GLN A 235 18.71 -10.82 20.40
C GLN A 235 18.34 -11.97 19.46
N LEU A 236 18.35 -11.73 18.14
CA LEU A 236 18.05 -12.74 17.14
C LEU A 236 19.34 -13.39 16.66
N ASP A 237 19.49 -14.68 16.98
CA ASP A 237 20.69 -15.48 16.72
C ASP A 237 21.30 -15.24 15.32
N GLY A 238 22.47 -14.62 15.28
CA GLY A 238 23.48 -14.73 14.25
C GLY A 238 23.18 -14.17 12.86
N LYS A 239 22.01 -13.53 12.63
CA LYS A 239 21.62 -13.07 11.29
C LYS A 239 21.89 -11.60 10.99
N LEU A 240 22.28 -10.83 11.97
CA LEU A 240 22.57 -9.42 11.79
C LEU A 240 24.04 -9.20 11.42
N SER A 241 24.24 -8.27 10.49
CA SER A 241 25.59 -7.75 10.22
C SER A 241 26.21 -7.17 11.49
N PRO A 242 27.54 -7.37 11.73
CA PRO A 242 28.24 -6.78 12.87
C PRO A 242 28.08 -5.27 13.03
N ASP A 243 27.69 -4.58 11.95
CA ASP A 243 27.51 -3.12 11.89
C ASP A 243 26.22 -2.64 12.59
N ILE A 244 25.39 -3.56 13.10
CA ILE A 244 24.10 -3.25 13.78
C ILE A 244 24.18 -3.49 15.29
N LYS A 245 25.32 -3.99 15.79
CA LYS A 245 25.53 -4.26 17.23
C LYS A 245 25.96 -3.01 17.98
#